data_ffe19d0b72e8a968e36fb551b830fbfc
#
_entry.id   ffe19d0b72e8a968e36fb551b830fbfc
#
_cell.length_a   1.000
_cell.length_b   1.000
_cell.length_c   1.000
_cell.angle_alpha   90.00
_cell.angle_beta   90.00
_cell.angle_gamma   90.00
#
_symmetry.space_group_name_H-M   'P 1'
#
loop_
_entity.id
_entity.type
_entity.pdbx_description
1 polymer ?
#
loop_
_entity_poly.entity_id
_entity_poly.type
_entity_poly.pdbx_seq_one_letter_code
_entity_poly.pdbx_strand_id
1 'polypeptide(L)'
;IKIVSNMGAANPLAAAKHINKLAGELGLSPFRIAVLSGDDLSAYLDEQTLLEAPTMEGNQLSGRDLKAANVYLGGDAVANALAMDVDIVLVGRTTDSALVLGPLLHEFGWANDDWDKLAAGTICGHLLECGAQVTGAYFADPGFKDVPALAEVGFPVAEVYDSGDFIITKPEQTGGCVTSATVTEQLLYDCLLYTSELPTNLCV
;
A
#
# COMPACT_ATOMS: atom_id res chain seq x y z
N ILE A 1 8.39 12.47 12.18
CA ILE A 1 7.81 11.95 10.94
C ILE A 1 8.28 10.51 10.79
N LYS A 2 7.38 9.61 10.45
CA LYS A 2 7.68 8.22 10.09
C LYS A 2 7.43 8.05 8.59
N ILE A 3 8.22 7.20 7.95
CA ILE A 3 8.06 6.84 6.53
C ILE A 3 7.75 5.36 6.45
N VAL A 4 6.67 5.01 5.79
CA VAL A 4 6.29 3.61 5.52
C VAL A 4 6.17 3.44 4.02
N SER A 5 6.85 2.44 3.46
CA SER A 5 6.90 2.28 2.00
C SER A 5 7.13 0.83 1.59
N ASN A 6 6.43 0.39 0.54
CA ASN A 6 6.67 -0.87 -0.15
C ASN A 6 7.74 -0.77 -1.27
N MET A 7 8.44 0.36 -1.38
CA MET A 7 9.52 0.56 -2.36
C MET A 7 10.76 -0.30 -2.09
N GLY A 8 10.78 -1.09 -1.02
CA GLY A 8 11.74 -2.18 -0.84
C GLY A 8 11.62 -3.25 -1.92
N ALA A 9 10.45 -3.40 -2.51
CA ALA A 9 10.14 -4.29 -3.62
C ALA A 9 10.73 -5.71 -3.43
N ALA A 10 11.52 -6.18 -4.39
CA ALA A 10 12.10 -7.52 -4.36
C ALA A 10 13.28 -7.67 -3.38
N ASN A 11 13.86 -6.58 -2.87
CA ASN A 11 14.99 -6.65 -1.93
C ASN A 11 15.00 -5.47 -0.94
N PRO A 12 14.07 -5.46 0.03
CA PRO A 12 13.97 -4.37 1.00
C PRO A 12 15.23 -4.19 1.86
N LEU A 13 15.98 -5.28 2.12
CA LEU A 13 17.23 -5.20 2.87
C LEU A 13 18.32 -4.43 2.10
N ALA A 14 18.43 -4.66 0.80
CA ALA A 14 19.37 -3.92 -0.05
C ALA A 14 18.96 -2.44 -0.14
N ALA A 15 17.66 -2.15 -0.24
CA ALA A 15 17.13 -0.80 -0.24
C ALA A 15 17.49 -0.05 1.07
N ALA A 16 17.30 -0.68 2.23
CA ALA A 16 17.67 -0.11 3.53
C ALA A 16 19.16 0.23 3.63
N LYS A 17 20.03 -0.68 3.18
CA LYS A 17 21.47 -0.43 3.13
C LYS A 17 21.81 0.75 2.22
N HIS A 18 21.15 0.86 1.08
CA HIS A 18 21.37 1.95 0.14
C HIS A 18 20.92 3.31 0.69
N ILE A 19 19.77 3.36 1.37
CA ILE A 19 19.28 4.56 2.04
C ILE A 19 20.29 5.07 3.07
N ASN A 20 20.81 4.20 3.95
CA ASN A 20 21.80 4.63 4.94
C ASN A 20 23.14 5.03 4.31
N LYS A 21 23.53 4.42 3.20
CA LYS A 21 24.70 4.86 2.43
C LYS A 21 24.49 6.28 1.89
N LEU A 22 23.36 6.55 1.25
CA LEU A 22 23.01 7.89 0.74
C LEU A 22 22.93 8.92 1.86
N ALA A 23 22.35 8.57 3.01
CA ALA A 23 22.31 9.46 4.17
C ALA A 23 23.72 9.89 4.58
N GLY A 24 24.66 8.94 4.64
CA GLY A 24 26.07 9.24 4.92
C GLY A 24 26.72 10.14 3.86
N GLU A 25 26.48 9.90 2.58
CA GLU A 25 26.97 10.72 1.47
C GLU A 25 26.43 12.17 1.53
N LEU A 26 25.18 12.33 2.03
CA LEU A 26 24.54 13.63 2.22
C LEU A 26 24.87 14.28 3.57
N GLY A 27 25.71 13.67 4.40
CA GLY A 27 26.06 14.17 5.73
C GLY A 27 24.93 14.09 6.76
N LEU A 28 23.95 13.24 6.55
CA LEU A 28 22.85 12.98 7.48
C LEU A 28 23.24 11.85 8.45
N SER A 29 22.60 11.85 9.62
CA SER A 29 22.69 10.72 10.54
C SER A 29 22.03 9.48 9.94
N PRO A 30 22.53 8.26 10.22
CA PRO A 30 21.87 7.03 9.79
C PRO A 30 20.44 6.95 10.33
N PHE A 31 19.52 6.48 9.49
CA PHE A 31 18.15 6.20 9.89
C PHE A 31 18.03 4.83 10.57
N ARG A 32 17.13 4.73 11.53
CA ARG A 32 16.66 3.45 12.06
C ARG A 32 15.61 2.91 11.10
N ILE A 33 15.95 1.87 10.37
CA ILE A 33 15.09 1.31 9.33
C ILE A 33 14.66 -0.09 9.75
N ALA A 34 13.36 -0.32 9.90
CA ALA A 34 12.82 -1.68 9.95
C ALA A 34 12.62 -2.20 8.53
N VAL A 35 13.02 -3.44 8.33
CA VAL A 35 12.83 -4.15 7.07
C VAL A 35 11.87 -5.30 7.32
N LEU A 36 10.72 -5.28 6.65
CA LEU A 36 9.77 -6.37 6.65
C LEU A 36 10.08 -7.30 5.47
N SER A 37 10.29 -8.57 5.79
CA SER A 37 10.55 -9.65 4.85
C SER A 37 9.69 -10.85 5.19
N GLY A 38 9.61 -11.84 4.29
CA GLY A 38 8.79 -13.03 4.47
C GLY A 38 7.65 -13.12 3.46
N ASP A 39 7.58 -12.16 2.55
CA ASP A 39 6.67 -12.14 1.42
C ASP A 39 7.11 -13.11 0.30
N ASP A 40 8.40 -13.34 0.12
CA ASP A 40 8.94 -14.27 -0.88
C ASP A 40 8.78 -15.73 -0.42
N LEU A 41 7.82 -16.43 -1.01
CA LEU A 41 7.53 -17.83 -0.72
C LEU A 41 8.62 -18.80 -1.20
N SER A 42 9.40 -18.42 -2.20
CA SER A 42 10.48 -19.25 -2.73
C SER A 42 11.59 -19.48 -1.70
N ALA A 43 11.67 -18.63 -0.68
CA ALA A 43 12.58 -18.80 0.44
C ALA A 43 12.13 -19.87 1.45
N TYR A 44 10.87 -20.30 1.40
CA TYR A 44 10.24 -21.18 2.40
C TYR A 44 9.63 -22.46 1.81
N LEU A 45 9.24 -22.43 0.55
CA LEU A 45 8.58 -23.54 -0.15
C LEU A 45 9.38 -23.90 -1.41
N ASP A 46 9.44 -25.18 -1.71
CA ASP A 46 10.03 -25.65 -2.97
C ASP A 46 9.09 -25.37 -4.16
N GLU A 47 9.68 -25.29 -5.36
CA GLU A 47 8.96 -24.95 -6.59
C GLU A 47 7.82 -25.93 -6.89
N GLN A 48 7.99 -27.22 -6.60
CA GLN A 48 6.97 -28.21 -6.85
C GLN A 48 5.73 -27.96 -5.98
N THR A 49 5.92 -27.68 -4.69
CA THR A 49 4.82 -27.32 -3.78
C THR A 49 4.06 -26.11 -4.26
N LEU A 50 4.76 -25.07 -4.75
CA LEU A 50 4.13 -23.86 -5.27
C LEU A 50 3.35 -24.12 -6.56
N LEU A 51 3.88 -24.96 -7.46
CA LEU A 51 3.22 -25.31 -8.72
C LEU A 51 2.03 -26.25 -8.53
N GLU A 52 1.98 -27.03 -7.46
CA GLU A 52 0.87 -27.91 -7.10
C GLU A 52 -0.27 -27.17 -6.39
N ALA A 53 -0.03 -25.94 -5.91
CA ALA A 53 -1.06 -25.12 -5.31
C ALA A 53 -2.15 -24.78 -6.33
N PRO A 54 -3.43 -24.95 -5.97
CA PRO A 54 -4.52 -24.62 -6.88
C PRO A 54 -4.63 -23.10 -7.06
N THR A 55 -4.94 -22.67 -8.30
CA THR A 55 -5.35 -21.27 -8.53
C THR A 55 -6.72 -21.02 -7.90
N MET A 56 -7.15 -19.77 -7.84
CA MET A 56 -8.49 -19.41 -7.35
C MET A 56 -9.60 -20.08 -8.16
N GLU A 57 -9.37 -20.37 -9.46
CA GLU A 57 -10.31 -21.14 -10.30
C GLU A 57 -10.14 -22.67 -10.18
N GLY A 58 -9.29 -23.14 -9.26
CA GLY A 58 -9.03 -24.57 -9.08
C GLY A 58 -8.13 -25.22 -10.15
N ASN A 59 -7.51 -24.43 -11.02
CA ASN A 59 -6.53 -24.94 -11.99
C ASN A 59 -5.17 -25.18 -11.33
N GLN A 60 -4.38 -26.07 -11.92
CA GLN A 60 -2.99 -26.30 -11.51
C GLN A 60 -2.02 -25.48 -12.36
N LEU A 61 -0.92 -25.05 -11.75
CA LEU A 61 0.18 -24.36 -12.41
C LEU A 61 1.23 -25.33 -13.00
N SER A 62 1.00 -26.64 -12.89
CA SER A 62 1.94 -27.67 -13.33
C SER A 62 2.40 -27.48 -14.78
N GLY A 63 3.70 -27.66 -15.01
CA GLY A 63 4.32 -27.48 -16.34
C GLY A 63 4.62 -26.01 -16.70
N ARG A 64 4.42 -25.06 -15.78
CA ARG A 64 4.82 -23.68 -15.95
C ARG A 64 6.20 -23.43 -15.31
N ASP A 65 6.87 -22.40 -15.77
CA ASP A 65 8.14 -21.93 -15.23
C ASP A 65 7.83 -20.82 -14.21
N LEU A 66 8.03 -21.12 -12.93
CA LEU A 66 7.77 -20.18 -11.84
C LEU A 66 8.89 -19.14 -11.77
N LYS A 67 8.56 -17.86 -11.92
CA LYS A 67 9.51 -16.76 -11.85
C LYS A 67 9.56 -16.09 -10.48
N ALA A 68 8.45 -16.01 -9.79
CA ALA A 68 8.32 -15.46 -8.45
C ALA A 68 7.05 -16.01 -7.78
N ALA A 69 7.08 -16.09 -6.46
CA ALA A 69 5.91 -16.42 -5.65
C ALA A 69 5.96 -15.59 -4.36
N ASN A 70 4.99 -14.71 -4.19
CA ASN A 70 4.94 -13.82 -3.05
C ASN A 70 3.56 -13.87 -2.39
N VAL A 71 3.55 -13.65 -1.08
CA VAL A 71 2.34 -13.32 -0.32
C VAL A 71 2.32 -11.83 0.00
N TYR A 72 1.16 -11.26 0.22
CA TYR A 72 1.04 -9.90 0.69
C TYR A 72 1.04 -9.86 2.22
N LEU A 73 1.97 -9.07 2.78
CA LEU A 73 2.02 -8.82 4.22
C LEU A 73 0.91 -7.83 4.60
N GLY A 74 0.35 -8.00 5.80
CA GLY A 74 -0.72 -7.15 6.31
C GLY A 74 -0.26 -5.96 7.14
N GLY A 75 -1.22 -5.12 7.56
CA GLY A 75 -0.96 -3.93 8.39
C GLY A 75 -0.35 -4.23 9.75
N ASP A 76 -0.64 -5.39 10.35
CA ASP A 76 -0.07 -5.80 11.63
C ASP A 76 1.46 -5.85 11.62
N ALA A 77 2.05 -6.33 10.53
CA ALA A 77 3.50 -6.37 10.38
C ALA A 77 4.09 -4.95 10.38
N VAL A 78 3.44 -4.00 9.72
CA VAL A 78 3.84 -2.59 9.70
C VAL A 78 3.68 -1.96 11.08
N ALA A 79 2.56 -2.20 11.78
CA ALA A 79 2.33 -1.70 13.13
C ALA A 79 3.40 -2.19 14.11
N ASN A 80 3.73 -3.49 14.06
CA ASN A 80 4.78 -4.08 14.90
C ASN A 80 6.16 -3.48 14.61
N ALA A 81 6.47 -3.19 13.34
CA ALA A 81 7.72 -2.53 12.97
C ALA A 81 7.79 -1.10 13.52
N LEU A 82 6.70 -0.34 13.44
CA LEU A 82 6.63 1.03 14.00
C LEU A 82 6.80 1.05 15.51
N ALA A 83 6.30 0.03 16.22
CA ALA A 83 6.47 -0.12 17.67
C ALA A 83 7.94 -0.27 18.11
N MET A 84 8.86 -0.57 17.19
CA MET A 84 10.30 -0.59 17.45
C MET A 84 10.95 0.81 17.43
N ASP A 85 10.16 1.87 17.39
CA ASP A 85 10.60 3.28 17.34
C ASP A 85 11.59 3.55 16.19
N VAL A 86 11.28 3.07 15.00
CA VAL A 86 12.06 3.29 13.78
C VAL A 86 11.66 4.58 13.06
N ASP A 87 12.53 5.07 12.19
CA ASP A 87 12.29 6.26 11.36
C ASP A 87 11.60 5.85 10.04
N ILE A 88 11.97 4.69 9.51
CA ILE A 88 11.50 4.18 8.22
C ILE A 88 11.11 2.71 8.37
N VAL A 89 9.97 2.33 7.79
CA VAL A 89 9.57 0.94 7.58
C VAL A 89 9.62 0.66 6.08
N LEU A 90 10.47 -0.28 5.67
CA LEU A 90 10.54 -0.77 4.30
C LEU A 90 9.93 -2.16 4.21
N VAL A 91 8.99 -2.31 3.31
CA VAL A 91 8.29 -3.58 3.07
C VAL A 91 8.59 -4.07 1.66
N GLY A 92 8.56 -5.38 1.45
CA GLY A 92 8.46 -6.00 0.14
C GLY A 92 7.01 -5.97 -0.37
N ARG A 93 6.46 -7.11 -0.75
CA ARG A 93 5.05 -7.21 -1.12
C ARG A 93 4.15 -7.07 0.10
N THR A 94 3.21 -6.15 0.02
CA THR A 94 2.21 -5.91 1.08
C THR A 94 0.87 -5.56 0.44
N THR A 95 -0.22 -5.73 1.16
CA THR A 95 -1.51 -5.17 0.70
C THR A 95 -1.41 -3.65 0.66
N ASP A 96 -1.99 -3.03 -0.34
CA ASP A 96 -1.82 -1.59 -0.60
C ASP A 96 -2.32 -0.76 0.58
N SER A 97 -3.45 -1.10 1.16
CA SER A 97 -3.99 -0.48 2.36
C SER A 97 -3.13 -0.66 3.63
N ALA A 98 -2.27 -1.68 3.69
CA ALA A 98 -1.44 -1.95 4.87
C ALA A 98 -0.47 -0.82 5.21
N LEU A 99 -0.03 -0.05 4.20
CA LEU A 99 0.86 1.09 4.39
C LEU A 99 0.20 2.24 5.18
N VAL A 100 -1.12 2.26 5.24
CA VAL A 100 -1.91 3.22 6.02
C VAL A 100 -2.53 2.56 7.24
N LEU A 101 -3.14 1.39 7.10
CA LEU A 101 -3.74 0.67 8.22
C LEU A 101 -2.71 0.35 9.31
N GLY A 102 -1.49 -0.06 8.95
CA GLY A 102 -0.44 -0.35 9.92
C GLY A 102 -0.07 0.84 10.82
N PRO A 103 0.22 2.03 10.28
CA PRO A 103 0.35 3.26 11.07
C PRO A 103 -0.86 3.57 11.96
N LEU A 104 -2.09 3.39 11.49
CA LEU A 104 -3.31 3.64 12.27
C LEU A 104 -3.44 2.66 13.45
N LEU A 105 -3.17 1.37 13.20
CA LEU A 105 -3.11 0.36 14.27
C LEU A 105 -2.07 0.73 15.33
N HIS A 106 -0.91 1.23 14.92
CA HIS A 106 0.16 1.64 15.83
C HIS A 106 -0.18 2.90 16.62
N GLU A 107 -0.65 3.95 15.95
CA GLU A 107 -0.89 5.26 16.57
C GLU A 107 -2.10 5.26 17.50
N PHE A 108 -3.18 4.59 17.10
CA PHE A 108 -4.43 4.57 17.87
C PHE A 108 -4.60 3.33 18.75
N GLY A 109 -3.75 2.31 18.58
CA GLY A 109 -3.87 1.08 19.33
C GLY A 109 -5.18 0.33 19.06
N TRP A 110 -5.70 0.41 17.85
CA TRP A 110 -6.93 -0.28 17.46
C TRP A 110 -6.80 -1.79 17.63
N ALA A 111 -7.83 -2.41 18.16
CA ALA A 111 -7.86 -3.86 18.35
C ALA A 111 -8.05 -4.59 17.00
N ASN A 112 -7.44 -5.78 16.88
CA ASN A 112 -7.50 -6.59 15.64
C ASN A 112 -8.90 -7.20 15.39
N ASP A 113 -9.86 -6.98 16.27
CA ASP A 113 -11.24 -7.40 16.17
C ASP A 113 -12.22 -6.20 16.14
N ASP A 114 -11.73 -4.97 16.10
CA ASP A 114 -12.54 -3.76 15.88
C ASP A 114 -12.78 -3.57 14.38
N TRP A 115 -13.70 -4.36 13.84
CA TRP A 115 -13.95 -4.47 12.41
C TRP A 115 -14.34 -3.15 11.76
N ASP A 116 -15.05 -2.27 12.47
CA ASP A 116 -15.45 -0.97 11.95
C ASP A 116 -14.23 -0.07 11.72
N LYS A 117 -13.31 -0.01 12.67
CA LYS A 117 -12.06 0.76 12.54
C LYS A 117 -11.11 0.14 11.52
N LEU A 118 -11.01 -1.19 11.50
CA LEU A 118 -10.20 -1.89 10.50
C LEU A 118 -10.72 -1.64 9.09
N ALA A 119 -12.03 -1.66 8.88
CA ALA A 119 -12.65 -1.34 7.60
C ALA A 119 -12.40 0.12 7.21
N ALA A 120 -12.58 1.06 8.13
CA ALA A 120 -12.32 2.48 7.90
C ALA A 120 -10.86 2.74 7.52
N GLY A 121 -9.90 2.17 8.27
CA GLY A 121 -8.47 2.28 7.97
C GLY A 121 -8.08 1.63 6.64
N THR A 122 -8.71 0.52 6.27
CA THR A 122 -8.51 -0.15 4.98
C THR A 122 -9.01 0.73 3.84
N ILE A 123 -10.23 1.30 3.96
CA ILE A 123 -10.79 2.22 2.95
C ILE A 123 -9.92 3.48 2.85
N CYS A 124 -9.48 4.05 3.97
CA CYS A 124 -8.56 5.19 3.96
C CYS A 124 -7.28 4.86 3.19
N GLY A 125 -6.68 3.70 3.44
CA GLY A 125 -5.48 3.25 2.74
C GLY A 125 -5.70 3.06 1.25
N HIS A 126 -6.85 2.50 0.87
CA HIS A 126 -7.25 2.33 -0.51
C HIS A 126 -7.43 3.68 -1.25
N LEU A 127 -7.96 4.70 -0.58
CA LEU A 127 -8.10 6.04 -1.16
C LEU A 127 -6.76 6.78 -1.30
N LEU A 128 -5.76 6.43 -0.51
CA LEU A 128 -4.40 7.01 -0.58
C LEU A 128 -3.49 6.25 -1.56
N GLU A 129 -3.87 5.07 -1.96
CA GLU A 129 -3.14 4.24 -2.91
C GLU A 129 -3.16 4.86 -4.31
N CYS A 130 -2.23 4.47 -5.18
CA CYS A 130 -2.05 5.02 -6.53
C CYS A 130 -1.78 6.54 -6.58
N GLY A 131 -1.22 7.10 -5.53
CA GLY A 131 -0.75 8.49 -5.52
C GLY A 131 -1.87 9.50 -5.78
N ALA A 132 -1.78 10.26 -6.86
CA ALA A 132 -2.73 11.33 -7.17
C ALA A 132 -4.05 10.85 -7.80
N GLN A 133 -4.38 9.57 -7.75
CA GLN A 133 -5.58 9.04 -8.39
C GLN A 133 -6.85 9.67 -7.79
N VAL A 134 -7.04 9.60 -6.49
CA VAL A 134 -8.22 10.17 -5.80
C VAL A 134 -8.30 11.69 -5.90
N THR A 135 -7.17 12.36 -6.16
CA THR A 135 -7.11 13.80 -6.38
C THR A 135 -7.33 14.20 -7.85
N GLY A 136 -7.65 13.24 -8.71
CA GLY A 136 -8.16 13.46 -10.04
C GLY A 136 -7.24 13.06 -11.20
N ALA A 137 -6.03 12.52 -10.94
CA ALA A 137 -5.10 12.18 -12.02
C ALA A 137 -5.64 11.12 -12.98
N TYR A 138 -6.37 10.12 -12.49
CA TYR A 138 -7.01 9.09 -13.31
C TYR A 138 -8.45 9.45 -13.68
N PHE A 139 -9.12 10.26 -12.87
CA PHE A 139 -10.46 10.73 -13.14
C PHE A 139 -10.53 11.65 -14.36
N ALA A 140 -9.45 12.38 -14.66
CA ALA A 140 -9.42 13.41 -15.68
C ALA A 140 -9.71 12.84 -17.08
N ASP A 141 -10.74 13.42 -17.73
CA ASP A 141 -11.09 13.21 -19.13
C ASP A 141 -11.44 14.57 -19.73
N PRO A 142 -10.48 15.29 -20.36
CA PRO A 142 -10.63 16.67 -20.77
C PRO A 142 -11.87 16.93 -21.63
N GLY A 143 -12.70 17.87 -21.22
CA GLY A 143 -13.97 18.20 -21.86
C GLY A 143 -15.18 17.40 -21.34
N PHE A 144 -14.96 16.38 -20.52
CA PHE A 144 -16.01 15.58 -19.87
C PHE A 144 -15.85 15.53 -18.35
N LYS A 145 -14.63 15.32 -17.88
CA LYS A 145 -14.25 15.26 -16.46
C LYS A 145 -13.05 16.15 -16.24
N ASP A 146 -13.28 17.46 -16.21
CA ASP A 146 -12.21 18.44 -16.07
C ASP A 146 -11.66 18.46 -14.65
N VAL A 147 -10.32 18.38 -14.53
CA VAL A 147 -9.59 18.46 -13.28
C VAL A 147 -8.69 19.70 -13.30
N PRO A 148 -8.82 20.63 -12.31
CA PRO A 148 -8.06 21.87 -12.31
C PRO A 148 -6.55 21.63 -12.21
N ALA A 149 -5.76 22.35 -13.02
CA ALA A 149 -4.29 22.35 -12.97
C ALA A 149 -3.69 20.93 -12.87
N LEU A 150 -4.12 20.02 -13.75
CA LEU A 150 -3.75 18.59 -13.71
C LEU A 150 -2.23 18.36 -13.73
N ALA A 151 -1.47 19.22 -14.41
CA ALA A 151 0.00 19.12 -14.43
C ALA A 151 0.66 19.37 -13.06
N GLU A 152 -0.07 19.98 -12.13
CA GLU A 152 0.37 20.31 -10.77
C GLU A 152 -0.45 19.55 -9.73
N VAL A 153 -1.07 18.44 -10.11
CA VAL A 153 -1.92 17.64 -9.22
C VAL A 153 -1.18 17.23 -7.95
N GLY A 154 -1.78 17.49 -6.80
CA GLY A 154 -1.23 17.14 -5.49
C GLY A 154 -1.60 15.70 -5.10
N PHE A 155 -0.72 15.07 -4.31
CA PHE A 155 -1.03 13.78 -3.70
C PHE A 155 -2.04 13.95 -2.57
N PRO A 156 -2.85 12.91 -2.29
CA PRO A 156 -3.82 12.95 -1.21
C PRO A 156 -3.16 13.05 0.17
N VAL A 157 -3.91 13.64 1.08
CA VAL A 157 -3.61 13.67 2.52
C VAL A 157 -4.86 13.17 3.24
N ALA A 158 -4.68 12.25 4.17
CA ALA A 158 -5.74 11.81 5.07
C ALA A 158 -5.54 12.37 6.47
N GLU A 159 -6.58 12.94 7.05
CA GLU A 159 -6.68 13.24 8.48
C GLU A 159 -7.56 12.17 9.11
N VAL A 160 -7.00 11.36 9.99
CA VAL A 160 -7.70 10.22 10.61
C VAL A 160 -7.86 10.43 12.10
N TYR A 161 -9.00 10.07 12.63
CA TYR A 161 -9.34 10.18 14.06
C TYR A 161 -9.42 8.79 14.71
N ASP A 162 -9.23 8.74 16.03
CA ASP A 162 -9.31 7.46 16.78
C ASP A 162 -10.65 6.73 16.64
N SER A 163 -11.73 7.46 16.34
CA SER A 163 -13.04 6.87 16.04
C SER A 163 -13.08 6.01 14.77
N GLY A 164 -12.07 6.15 13.87
CA GLY A 164 -12.09 5.59 12.52
C GLY A 164 -12.60 6.57 11.46
N ASP A 165 -13.20 7.69 11.87
CA ASP A 165 -13.57 8.75 10.93
C ASP A 165 -12.32 9.32 10.26
N PHE A 166 -12.42 9.70 8.98
CA PHE A 166 -11.31 10.33 8.28
C PHE A 166 -11.77 11.32 7.22
N ILE A 167 -10.89 12.24 6.87
CA ILE A 167 -11.09 13.23 5.80
C ILE A 167 -9.97 13.07 4.78
N ILE A 168 -10.32 12.93 3.51
CA ILE A 168 -9.36 12.98 2.40
C ILE A 168 -9.30 14.39 1.85
N THR A 169 -8.11 14.92 1.75
CA THR A 169 -7.82 16.25 1.22
C THR A 169 -6.54 16.20 0.36
N LYS A 170 -6.02 17.36 -0.02
CA LYS A 170 -4.73 17.54 -0.70
C LYS A 170 -4.09 18.84 -0.26
N PRO A 171 -2.78 19.08 -0.52
CA PRO A 171 -2.15 20.36 -0.23
C PRO A 171 -2.86 21.51 -0.98
N GLU A 172 -3.13 22.62 -0.28
CA GLU A 172 -3.94 23.74 -0.79
C GLU A 172 -3.41 24.37 -2.08
N GLN A 173 -2.09 24.43 -2.24
CA GLN A 173 -1.43 25.11 -3.37
C GLN A 173 -1.14 24.17 -4.55
N THR A 174 -1.82 23.03 -4.64
CA THR A 174 -1.65 22.06 -5.72
C THR A 174 -2.88 22.02 -6.62
N GLY A 175 -2.68 21.54 -7.84
CA GLY A 175 -3.77 21.18 -8.75
C GLY A 175 -4.54 19.94 -8.27
N GLY A 176 -5.50 19.51 -9.07
CA GLY A 176 -6.38 18.42 -8.72
C GLY A 176 -7.59 18.85 -7.89
N CYS A 177 -8.45 17.90 -7.59
CA CYS A 177 -9.62 18.09 -6.73
C CYS A 177 -9.98 16.79 -6.02
N VAL A 178 -10.53 16.90 -4.81
CA VAL A 178 -11.17 15.79 -4.10
C VAL A 178 -12.66 16.06 -4.08
N THR A 179 -13.42 15.18 -4.72
CA THR A 179 -14.87 15.29 -4.88
C THR A 179 -15.50 13.91 -4.68
N SER A 180 -16.80 13.85 -4.48
CA SER A 180 -17.51 12.56 -4.43
C SER A 180 -17.26 11.72 -5.68
N ALA A 181 -17.11 12.36 -6.85
CA ALA A 181 -16.88 11.65 -8.10
C ALA A 181 -15.46 11.02 -8.16
N THR A 182 -14.41 11.78 -7.76
CA THR A 182 -13.03 11.25 -7.75
C THR A 182 -12.86 10.16 -6.70
N VAL A 183 -13.50 10.30 -5.54
CA VAL A 183 -13.50 9.28 -4.47
C VAL A 183 -14.25 8.03 -4.92
N THR A 184 -15.42 8.17 -5.53
CA THR A 184 -16.19 7.01 -6.05
C THR A 184 -15.39 6.27 -7.12
N GLU A 185 -14.75 6.98 -8.04
CA GLU A 185 -13.95 6.36 -9.09
C GLU A 185 -12.75 5.59 -8.49
N GLN A 186 -12.08 6.15 -7.48
CA GLN A 186 -11.01 5.45 -6.76
C GLN A 186 -11.52 4.18 -6.07
N LEU A 187 -12.66 4.24 -5.38
CA LEU A 187 -13.26 3.09 -4.71
C LEU A 187 -13.67 1.97 -5.66
N LEU A 188 -14.07 2.31 -6.89
CA LEU A 188 -14.50 1.33 -7.89
C LEU A 188 -13.34 0.79 -8.74
N TYR A 189 -12.27 1.54 -8.86
CA TYR A 189 -11.16 1.23 -9.78
C TYR A 189 -10.28 0.10 -9.26
N ASP A 190 -10.12 -0.01 -7.96
CA ASP A 190 -9.09 -0.86 -7.40
C ASP A 190 -9.58 -2.26 -7.02
N CYS A 191 -8.63 -3.12 -6.81
CA CYS A 191 -8.66 -4.56 -6.63
C CYS A 191 -9.69 -5.09 -5.60
N LEU A 192 -10.09 -4.33 -4.61
CA LEU A 192 -10.91 -4.83 -3.50
C LEU A 192 -12.32 -5.23 -3.92
N LEU A 193 -12.98 -4.45 -4.79
CA LEU A 193 -14.29 -4.80 -5.31
C LEU A 193 -14.19 -5.76 -6.50
N TYR A 194 -13.15 -5.59 -7.31
CA TYR A 194 -12.90 -6.42 -8.48
C TYR A 194 -12.60 -7.88 -8.11
N THR A 195 -11.84 -8.10 -7.05
CA THR A 195 -11.51 -9.46 -6.58
C THR A 195 -12.64 -10.14 -5.82
N SER A 196 -13.63 -9.40 -5.33
CA SER A 196 -14.79 -9.97 -4.66
C SER A 196 -15.89 -10.40 -5.61
N GLU A 197 -15.98 -9.84 -6.82
CA GLU A 197 -17.07 -10.08 -7.75
C GLU A 197 -16.66 -10.81 -9.03
N LEU A 198 -15.38 -10.81 -9.39
CA LEU A 198 -14.88 -11.48 -10.60
C LEU A 198 -13.84 -12.54 -10.22
N PRO A 199 -13.96 -13.77 -10.73
CA PRO A 199 -12.96 -14.81 -10.54
C PRO A 199 -11.75 -14.54 -11.43
N THR A 200 -11.21 -13.34 -11.40
CA THR A 200 -10.09 -12.94 -12.24
C THR A 200 -8.89 -12.57 -11.42
N ASN A 201 -8.03 -13.41 -11.40
CA ASN A 201 -6.62 -13.54 -11.09
C ASN A 201 -5.72 -12.46 -11.65
N LEU A 202 -5.97 -11.23 -11.46
CA LEU A 202 -5.12 -10.17 -11.95
C LEU A 202 -4.84 -9.12 -10.87
N CYS A 203 -4.32 -9.57 -9.74
CA CYS A 203 -3.34 -8.81 -8.99
C CYS A 203 -1.96 -9.42 -9.31
N VAL A 204 -1.45 -9.11 -10.48
CA VAL A 204 -0.09 -9.45 -10.89
C VAL A 204 0.78 -8.24 -10.73
#